data_ca0c1acb36cf4e32601f4cda1dda5b94
#
_entry.id   ca0c1acb36cf4e32601f4cda1dda5b94
#
_cell.length_a   1.000
_cell.length_b   1.000
_cell.length_c   1.000
_cell.angle_alpha   90.00
_cell.angle_beta   90.00
_cell.angle_gamma   90.00
#
_symmetry.space_group_name_H-M   'P 1'
#
loop_
_entity.id
_entity.type
_entity.pdbx_description
1 polymer ?
#
loop_
_entity_poly.entity_id
_entity_poly.type
_entity_poly.pdbx_seq_one_letter_code
_entity_poly.pdbx_strand_id
1 'polypeptide(L)'
;MLPITNDIHLTPIEIKNRLLNEKNIPITEKFINSIFKRVGFEHKVINLDIFQRAMVHSSYLESNINNPKIIKLLKDVNKIDVKYENKCMPLCSLSYERLEYLGDSILRHAIGKYLFHRYPHKEEGFLTTNRSKMENKNALSALARKFGLQKYAVIARHIEQANGRTTYITLTEDIFEAFLGALNLEIDDNKTIEFIWKIIEKEYDVAETIRTKNNYKDQLMQYFHKFDTVKHDLKYTDEDIESEDGKKRYVTIVSDKNTGDQLGIGTGRSKKSAQQRSAKDALIKLNLIGHDVEVEEEYFEYTGTIDT
;
A
#
# COMPACT_ATOMS: atom_id res chain seq x y z
N MET A 1 13.73 8.51 4.07
CA MET A 1 14.50 7.70 5.02
C MET A 1 15.90 8.30 5.11
N LEU A 2 16.38 8.71 6.29
CA LEU A 2 17.75 9.21 6.42
C LEU A 2 18.70 8.02 6.29
N PRO A 3 19.70 8.07 5.43
CA PRO A 3 20.71 7.02 5.34
C PRO A 3 21.45 6.91 6.68
N ILE A 4 21.79 5.69 7.07
CA ILE A 4 22.57 5.37 8.29
C ILE A 4 23.94 6.10 8.27
N THR A 5 24.29 6.71 7.15
CA THR A 5 25.55 7.41 6.85
C THR A 5 25.81 8.67 7.66
N ASN A 6 24.86 9.25 8.34
CA ASN A 6 25.06 10.42 9.20
C ASN A 6 25.49 10.07 10.64
N ASP A 7 25.50 8.79 11.01
CA ASP A 7 25.95 8.33 12.32
C ASP A 7 27.47 8.03 12.29
N ILE A 8 28.27 9.08 12.22
CA ILE A 8 29.76 9.05 12.14
C ILE A 8 30.41 8.31 13.35
N HIS A 9 29.61 7.94 14.37
CA HIS A 9 30.09 7.39 15.64
C HIS A 9 29.64 5.95 15.94
N LEU A 10 28.90 5.28 15.05
CA LEU A 10 28.46 3.91 15.33
C LEU A 10 29.62 2.91 15.15
N THR A 11 29.75 2.05 16.14
CA THR A 11 30.69 0.92 16.05
C THR A 11 30.20 -0.13 15.05
N PRO A 12 31.10 -0.97 14.49
CA PRO A 12 30.68 -2.07 13.62
C PRO A 12 29.63 -2.99 14.25
N ILE A 13 29.67 -3.17 15.57
CA ILE A 13 28.70 -3.98 16.32
C ILE A 13 27.31 -3.31 16.32
N GLU A 14 27.26 -1.99 16.52
CA GLU A 14 25.99 -1.25 16.48
C GLU A 14 25.38 -1.26 15.10
N ILE A 15 26.18 -1.09 14.05
CA ILE A 15 25.72 -1.18 12.65
C ILE A 15 25.18 -2.58 12.38
N LYS A 16 25.91 -3.63 12.78
CA LYS A 16 25.46 -5.01 12.69
C LYS A 16 24.10 -5.19 13.37
N ASN A 17 23.96 -4.71 14.59
CA ASN A 17 22.74 -4.85 15.40
C ASN A 17 21.53 -4.08 14.83
N ARG A 18 21.77 -3.02 14.05
CA ARG A 18 20.70 -2.26 13.37
C ARG A 18 20.27 -2.90 12.05
N LEU A 19 21.19 -3.50 11.32
CA LEU A 19 20.96 -4.02 9.97
C LEU A 19 20.58 -5.49 9.95
N LEU A 20 21.41 -6.36 10.56
CA LEU A 20 21.20 -7.79 10.43
C LEU A 20 19.96 -8.24 11.19
N ASN A 21 19.04 -8.86 10.45
CA ASN A 21 17.74 -9.30 10.94
C ASN A 21 17.63 -10.82 10.82
N GLU A 22 17.55 -11.49 11.95
CA GLU A 22 17.44 -12.95 12.05
C GLU A 22 16.08 -13.50 11.63
N LYS A 23 15.05 -12.63 11.48
CA LYS A 23 13.74 -13.01 10.97
C LYS A 23 13.64 -13.04 9.45
N ASN A 24 14.67 -12.53 8.75
CA ASN A 24 14.71 -12.61 7.30
C ASN A 24 14.88 -14.06 6.85
N ILE A 25 13.98 -14.50 5.98
CA ILE A 25 14.04 -15.80 5.33
C ILE A 25 13.90 -15.63 3.82
N PRO A 26 14.66 -16.39 3.01
CA PRO A 26 14.54 -16.29 1.57
C PRO A 26 13.21 -16.90 1.10
N ILE A 27 12.61 -16.27 0.10
CA ILE A 27 11.46 -16.87 -0.59
C ILE A 27 11.91 -18.13 -1.33
N THR A 28 11.04 -19.15 -1.38
CA THR A 28 11.37 -20.44 -1.95
C THR A 28 10.54 -20.72 -3.20
N GLU A 29 11.10 -21.52 -4.11
CA GLU A 29 10.40 -21.99 -5.30
C GLU A 29 9.08 -22.69 -4.94
N LYS A 30 9.06 -23.52 -3.91
CA LYS A 30 7.86 -24.20 -3.42
C LYS A 30 6.75 -23.23 -3.06
N PHE A 31 7.11 -22.15 -2.38
CA PHE A 31 6.14 -21.12 -1.99
C PHE A 31 5.59 -20.36 -3.21
N ILE A 32 6.45 -19.92 -4.13
CA ILE A 32 6.05 -19.23 -5.35
C ILE A 32 5.13 -20.10 -6.20
N ASN A 33 5.53 -21.37 -6.41
CA ASN A 33 4.72 -22.35 -7.14
C ASN A 33 3.36 -22.60 -6.47
N SER A 34 3.27 -22.48 -5.14
CA SER A 34 1.98 -22.56 -4.43
C SER A 34 1.06 -21.40 -4.72
N ILE A 35 1.60 -20.18 -4.93
CA ILE A 35 0.83 -19.00 -5.38
C ILE A 35 0.30 -19.23 -6.80
N PHE A 36 1.13 -19.69 -7.72
CA PHE A 36 0.72 -20.00 -9.09
C PHE A 36 -0.41 -21.03 -9.11
N LYS A 37 -0.24 -22.14 -8.39
CA LYS A 37 -1.25 -23.18 -8.25
C LYS A 37 -2.56 -22.63 -7.66
N ARG A 38 -2.48 -21.78 -6.64
CA ARG A 38 -3.65 -21.19 -5.97
C ARG A 38 -4.54 -20.42 -6.94
N VAL A 39 -3.94 -19.65 -7.84
CA VAL A 39 -4.69 -18.88 -8.85
C VAL A 39 -4.95 -19.64 -10.14
N GLY A 40 -4.46 -20.89 -10.25
CA GLY A 40 -4.63 -21.74 -11.45
C GLY A 40 -3.75 -21.26 -12.61
N PHE A 41 -2.55 -20.77 -12.31
CA PHE A 41 -1.57 -20.38 -13.32
C PHE A 41 -0.55 -21.52 -13.52
N GLU A 42 -0.45 -22.00 -14.75
CA GLU A 42 0.45 -23.11 -15.10
C GLU A 42 1.85 -22.59 -15.42
N HIS A 43 2.65 -22.45 -14.38
CA HIS A 43 4.06 -22.07 -14.49
C HIS A 43 4.85 -22.67 -13.34
N LYS A 44 6.15 -22.86 -13.55
CA LYS A 44 7.14 -23.24 -12.53
C LYS A 44 8.28 -22.25 -12.57
N VAL A 45 8.72 -21.83 -11.39
CA VAL A 45 9.88 -20.92 -11.24
C VAL A 45 11.10 -21.49 -11.95
N ILE A 46 11.73 -20.68 -12.77
CA ILE A 46 12.96 -21.00 -13.52
C ILE A 46 14.14 -20.26 -12.86
N ASN A 47 13.97 -18.99 -12.50
CA ASN A 47 14.98 -18.14 -11.92
C ASN A 47 14.56 -17.67 -10.52
N LEU A 48 14.92 -18.45 -9.48
CA LEU A 48 14.57 -18.11 -8.10
C LEU A 48 15.22 -16.81 -7.62
N ASP A 49 16.43 -16.51 -8.10
CA ASP A 49 17.22 -15.34 -7.62
C ASP A 49 16.49 -14.02 -7.86
N ILE A 50 15.77 -13.90 -8.97
CA ILE A 50 15.03 -12.69 -9.28
C ILE A 50 13.85 -12.48 -8.32
N PHE A 51 13.18 -13.55 -7.92
CA PHE A 51 12.11 -13.49 -6.90
C PHE A 51 12.68 -13.23 -5.50
N GLN A 52 13.86 -13.78 -5.19
CA GLN A 52 14.54 -13.46 -3.93
C GLN A 52 14.90 -11.97 -3.87
N ARG A 53 15.42 -11.42 -4.97
CA ARG A 53 15.67 -9.98 -5.10
C ARG A 53 14.40 -9.15 -4.96
N ALA A 54 13.26 -9.59 -5.47
CA ALA A 54 11.97 -8.92 -5.36
C ALA A 54 11.49 -8.76 -3.90
N MET A 55 12.07 -9.49 -2.96
CA MET A 55 11.75 -9.40 -1.54
C MET A 55 12.70 -8.47 -0.76
N VAL A 56 13.76 -7.94 -1.38
CA VAL A 56 14.82 -7.18 -0.69
C VAL A 56 14.48 -5.70 -0.65
N HIS A 57 14.16 -5.19 0.53
CA HIS A 57 13.99 -3.75 0.78
C HIS A 57 15.35 -3.03 0.81
N SER A 58 15.38 -1.77 0.34
CA SER A 58 16.59 -0.94 0.29
C SER A 58 17.31 -0.78 1.63
N SER A 59 16.61 -0.95 2.75
CA SER A 59 17.26 -0.94 4.08
C SER A 59 18.24 -2.07 4.34
N TYR A 60 18.18 -3.17 3.55
CA TYR A 60 19.03 -4.35 3.74
C TYR A 60 20.18 -4.44 2.74
N LEU A 61 20.63 -3.31 2.22
CA LEU A 61 21.71 -3.25 1.22
C LEU A 61 23.07 -2.96 1.82
N GLU A 62 24.10 -3.54 1.20
CA GLU A 62 25.52 -3.24 1.49
C GLU A 62 25.83 -1.75 1.25
N SER A 63 25.20 -1.11 0.26
CA SER A 63 25.38 0.31 -0.08
C SER A 63 24.95 1.29 1.03
N ASN A 64 24.18 0.84 2.00
CA ASN A 64 23.83 1.65 3.18
C ASN A 64 25.02 1.85 4.13
N ILE A 65 26.14 1.18 3.86
CA ILE A 65 27.35 1.25 4.65
C ILE A 65 28.44 1.96 3.82
N ASN A 66 28.65 3.26 4.05
CA ASN A 66 29.65 4.04 3.31
C ASN A 66 31.11 3.74 3.73
N ASN A 67 31.36 2.72 4.56
CA ASN A 67 32.68 2.39 5.03
C ASN A 67 33.12 1.00 4.55
N PRO A 68 34.02 0.90 3.55
CA PRO A 68 34.49 -0.38 3.03
C PRO A 68 35.13 -1.31 4.08
N LYS A 69 35.73 -0.74 5.14
CA LYS A 69 36.29 -1.52 6.25
C LYS A 69 35.19 -2.20 7.07
N ILE A 70 34.07 -1.50 7.26
CA ILE A 70 32.89 -2.06 7.98
C ILE A 70 32.21 -3.12 7.12
N ILE A 71 32.06 -2.92 5.81
CA ILE A 71 31.54 -3.93 4.90
C ILE A 71 32.41 -5.20 4.96
N LYS A 72 33.72 -5.03 4.92
CA LYS A 72 34.67 -6.16 5.04
C LYS A 72 34.53 -6.85 6.41
N LEU A 73 34.47 -6.09 7.49
CA LEU A 73 34.24 -6.61 8.84
C LEU A 73 32.90 -7.36 8.96
N LEU A 74 31.82 -6.85 8.35
CA LEU A 74 30.53 -7.53 8.36
C LEU A 74 30.53 -8.81 7.50
N LYS A 75 31.30 -8.85 6.44
CA LYS A 75 31.56 -10.08 5.66
C LYS A 75 32.44 -11.08 6.43
N ASP A 76 33.40 -10.59 7.21
CA ASP A 76 34.29 -11.39 8.02
C ASP A 76 33.71 -11.77 9.38
N VAL A 77 32.74 -11.01 9.89
CA VAL A 77 32.01 -11.26 11.14
C VAL A 77 31.18 -12.54 11.08
N ASN A 78 30.80 -12.98 9.88
CA ASN A 78 30.28 -14.33 9.69
C ASN A 78 31.33 -15.42 10.06
N LYS A 79 32.63 -15.06 10.23
CA LYS A 79 33.70 -15.97 10.67
C LYS A 79 34.09 -15.80 12.16
N ILE A 80 33.67 -14.72 12.81
CA ILE A 80 34.18 -14.34 14.15
C ILE A 80 33.20 -14.68 15.30
N ASP A 81 31.90 -14.80 15.04
CA ASP A 81 30.92 -15.00 16.11
C ASP A 81 30.05 -16.24 15.86
N VAL A 82 30.52 -17.37 16.30
CA VAL A 82 29.87 -18.69 16.18
C VAL A 82 28.43 -18.72 16.70
N LYS A 83 28.02 -17.77 17.53
CA LYS A 83 26.69 -17.66 18.11
C LYS A 83 25.64 -17.05 17.16
N TYR A 84 26.05 -16.29 16.13
CA TYR A 84 25.19 -15.59 15.17
C TYR A 84 25.31 -16.10 13.73
N GLU A 85 26.32 -16.94 13.41
CA GLU A 85 26.72 -17.32 12.06
C GLU A 85 25.66 -18.02 11.22
N ASN A 86 24.64 -18.64 11.85
CA ASN A 86 23.68 -19.48 11.13
C ASN A 86 22.25 -18.91 11.05
N LYS A 87 22.01 -17.65 11.47
CA LYS A 87 20.64 -17.12 11.58
C LYS A 87 20.31 -15.91 10.70
N CYS A 88 21.29 -15.14 10.25
CA CYS A 88 21.04 -13.95 9.44
C CYS A 88 21.39 -14.18 7.99
N MET A 89 20.54 -13.71 7.07
CA MET A 89 20.89 -13.60 5.66
C MET A 89 22.03 -12.57 5.48
N PRO A 90 22.93 -12.74 4.50
CA PRO A 90 23.91 -11.71 4.15
C PRO A 90 23.19 -10.47 3.64
N LEU A 91 23.85 -9.28 3.78
CA LEU A 91 23.37 -8.06 3.12
C LEU A 91 23.38 -8.25 1.61
N CYS A 92 22.42 -7.62 0.94
CA CYS A 92 22.23 -7.74 -0.49
C CYS A 92 22.87 -6.57 -1.24
N SER A 93 23.21 -6.77 -2.51
CA SER A 93 23.72 -5.72 -3.39
C SER A 93 22.64 -4.93 -4.11
N LEU A 94 21.46 -5.53 -4.32
CA LEU A 94 20.35 -4.96 -5.08
C LEU A 94 19.04 -5.09 -4.30
N SER A 95 18.22 -4.03 -4.34
CA SER A 95 16.86 -4.02 -3.82
C SER A 95 15.83 -4.42 -4.86
N TYR A 96 14.56 -4.45 -4.41
CA TYR A 96 13.40 -4.68 -5.25
C TYR A 96 13.01 -3.48 -6.11
N GLU A 97 13.45 -2.25 -5.82
CA GLU A 97 12.92 -1.00 -6.39
C GLU A 97 12.79 -0.99 -7.93
N ARG A 98 13.75 -1.54 -8.66
CA ARG A 98 13.65 -1.64 -10.12
C ARG A 98 12.64 -2.67 -10.59
N LEU A 99 12.43 -3.73 -9.82
CA LEU A 99 11.41 -4.75 -10.12
C LEU A 99 10.01 -4.23 -9.78
N GLU A 100 9.88 -3.48 -8.69
CA GLU A 100 8.67 -2.74 -8.32
C GLU A 100 8.23 -1.81 -9.44
N TYR A 101 9.12 -0.95 -9.94
CA TYR A 101 8.83 -0.04 -11.06
C TYR A 101 8.30 -0.77 -12.30
N LEU A 102 8.91 -1.90 -12.65
CA LEU A 102 8.45 -2.71 -13.79
C LEU A 102 7.10 -3.36 -13.48
N GLY A 103 6.94 -3.91 -12.27
CA GLY A 103 5.71 -4.57 -11.82
C GLY A 103 4.52 -3.63 -11.74
N ASP A 104 4.71 -2.41 -11.22
CA ASP A 104 3.68 -1.36 -11.22
C ASP A 104 3.21 -1.04 -12.67
N SER A 105 4.16 -0.90 -13.58
CA SER A 105 3.85 -0.60 -14.99
C SER A 105 3.02 -1.69 -15.66
N ILE A 106 3.39 -2.97 -15.50
CA ILE A 106 2.66 -4.09 -16.08
C ILE A 106 1.31 -4.32 -15.39
N LEU A 107 1.23 -4.11 -14.06
CA LEU A 107 0.01 -4.22 -13.28
C LEU A 107 -1.04 -3.21 -13.75
N ARG A 108 -0.68 -1.94 -13.89
CA ARG A 108 -1.57 -0.87 -14.42
C ARG A 108 -2.09 -1.20 -15.81
N HIS A 109 -1.21 -1.68 -16.68
CA HIS A 109 -1.60 -2.11 -18.04
C HIS A 109 -2.58 -3.29 -17.97
N ALA A 110 -2.28 -4.32 -17.16
CA ALA A 110 -3.10 -5.51 -17.03
C ALA A 110 -4.51 -5.20 -16.47
N ILE A 111 -4.60 -4.37 -15.42
CA ILE A 111 -5.89 -3.96 -14.85
C ILE A 111 -6.69 -3.13 -15.85
N GLY A 112 -6.05 -2.17 -16.53
CA GLY A 112 -6.70 -1.36 -17.55
C GLY A 112 -7.29 -2.21 -18.67
N LYS A 113 -6.51 -3.15 -19.19
CA LYS A 113 -6.94 -4.10 -20.23
C LYS A 113 -8.06 -5.03 -19.73
N TYR A 114 -7.96 -5.53 -18.49
CA TYR A 114 -9.02 -6.34 -17.87
C TYR A 114 -10.35 -5.60 -17.83
N LEU A 115 -10.36 -4.38 -17.29
CA LEU A 115 -11.58 -3.56 -17.16
C LEU A 115 -12.17 -3.20 -18.51
N PHE A 116 -11.32 -2.88 -19.51
CA PHE A 116 -11.75 -2.56 -20.87
C PHE A 116 -12.52 -3.73 -21.50
N HIS A 117 -12.01 -4.95 -21.39
CA HIS A 117 -12.68 -6.13 -21.94
C HIS A 117 -13.89 -6.57 -21.13
N ARG A 118 -13.83 -6.42 -19.80
CA ARG A 118 -14.90 -6.86 -18.90
C ARG A 118 -16.13 -5.97 -18.96
N TYR A 119 -15.93 -4.68 -19.28
CA TYR A 119 -16.98 -3.67 -19.28
C TYR A 119 -17.03 -2.88 -20.60
N PRO A 120 -17.37 -3.53 -21.74
CA PRO A 120 -17.25 -2.92 -23.08
C PRO A 120 -18.21 -1.74 -23.31
N HIS A 121 -19.27 -1.62 -22.50
CA HIS A 121 -20.26 -0.55 -22.63
C HIS A 121 -20.09 0.57 -21.59
N LYS A 122 -18.99 0.55 -20.80
CA LYS A 122 -18.71 1.59 -19.81
C LYS A 122 -17.74 2.62 -20.36
N GLU A 123 -17.99 3.89 -19.99
CA GLU A 123 -17.18 5.03 -20.37
C GLU A 123 -15.86 5.10 -19.63
N GLU A 124 -14.95 5.93 -20.12
CA GLU A 124 -13.59 6.12 -19.61
C GLU A 124 -13.58 6.42 -18.10
N GLY A 125 -14.45 7.33 -17.63
CA GLY A 125 -14.52 7.70 -16.20
C GLY A 125 -14.81 6.52 -15.27
N PHE A 126 -15.68 5.58 -15.71
CA PHE A 126 -15.91 4.33 -14.95
C PHE A 126 -14.67 3.46 -14.92
N LEU A 127 -13.99 3.29 -16.06
CA LEU A 127 -12.79 2.45 -16.16
C LEU A 127 -11.65 3.01 -15.30
N THR A 128 -11.38 4.32 -15.38
CA THR A 128 -10.33 5.00 -14.62
C THR A 128 -10.60 4.96 -13.12
N THR A 129 -11.83 5.22 -12.69
CA THR A 129 -12.19 5.17 -11.27
C THR A 129 -11.98 3.77 -10.69
N ASN A 130 -12.41 2.72 -11.40
CA ASN A 130 -12.28 1.35 -10.88
C ASN A 130 -10.85 0.82 -10.99
N ARG A 131 -10.07 1.23 -12.00
CA ARG A 131 -8.64 0.96 -12.04
C ARG A 131 -7.94 1.50 -10.81
N SER A 132 -8.15 2.78 -10.48
CA SER A 132 -7.54 3.41 -9.30
C SER A 132 -7.90 2.72 -7.98
N LYS A 133 -9.10 2.12 -7.87
CA LYS A 133 -9.47 1.33 -6.70
C LYS A 133 -8.71 0.01 -6.62
N MET A 134 -8.44 -0.62 -7.75
CA MET A 134 -7.78 -1.93 -7.80
C MET A 134 -6.26 -1.82 -7.64
N GLU A 135 -5.66 -0.70 -8.05
CA GLU A 135 -4.22 -0.45 -7.98
C GLU A 135 -3.79 0.41 -6.77
N ASN A 136 -4.70 0.68 -5.82
CA ASN A 136 -4.31 1.48 -4.66
C ASN A 136 -3.51 0.64 -3.63
N LYS A 137 -2.70 1.34 -2.82
CA LYS A 137 -1.81 0.75 -1.82
C LYS A 137 -2.47 -0.26 -0.88
N ASN A 138 -3.68 0.05 -0.41
CA ASN A 138 -4.40 -0.84 0.51
C ASN A 138 -4.82 -2.14 -0.18
N ALA A 139 -5.32 -2.05 -1.41
CA ALA A 139 -5.74 -3.21 -2.19
C ALA A 139 -4.55 -4.14 -2.50
N LEU A 140 -3.44 -3.59 -2.98
CA LEU A 140 -2.25 -4.37 -3.32
C LEU A 140 -1.58 -4.95 -2.06
N SER A 141 -1.50 -4.16 -0.98
CA SER A 141 -1.01 -4.66 0.32
C SER A 141 -1.87 -5.80 0.86
N ALA A 142 -3.21 -5.71 0.74
CA ALA A 142 -4.12 -6.79 1.14
C ALA A 142 -3.88 -8.07 0.33
N LEU A 143 -3.69 -7.97 -0.99
CA LEU A 143 -3.33 -9.11 -1.84
C LEU A 143 -1.98 -9.72 -1.45
N ALA A 144 -0.94 -8.90 -1.23
CA ALA A 144 0.36 -9.37 -0.77
C ALA A 144 0.26 -10.18 0.53
N ARG A 145 -0.53 -9.68 1.49
CA ARG A 145 -0.78 -10.33 2.78
C ARG A 145 -1.59 -11.62 2.62
N LYS A 146 -2.58 -11.62 1.76
CA LYS A 146 -3.43 -12.78 1.46
C LYS A 146 -2.62 -13.92 0.85
N PHE A 147 -1.60 -13.60 0.06
CA PHE A 147 -0.62 -14.56 -0.43
C PHE A 147 0.45 -14.92 0.61
N GLY A 148 0.70 -14.07 1.62
CA GLY A 148 1.71 -14.28 2.64
C GLY A 148 3.11 -13.80 2.24
N LEU A 149 3.23 -12.95 1.22
CA LEU A 149 4.51 -12.42 0.70
C LEU A 149 5.30 -11.65 1.74
N GLN A 150 4.62 -10.92 2.64
CA GLN A 150 5.27 -10.13 3.69
C GLN A 150 6.17 -10.97 4.62
N LYS A 151 5.94 -12.28 4.72
CA LYS A 151 6.78 -13.19 5.52
C LYS A 151 8.21 -13.28 4.99
N TYR A 152 8.36 -13.07 3.69
CA TYR A 152 9.63 -13.19 2.96
C TYR A 152 10.29 -11.83 2.70
N ALA A 153 9.71 -10.72 3.20
CA ALA A 153 10.34 -9.41 3.10
C ALA A 153 11.70 -9.44 3.80
N VAL A 154 12.75 -9.07 3.09
CA VAL A 154 14.12 -8.95 3.60
C VAL A 154 14.35 -7.50 3.98
N ILE A 155 14.28 -7.20 5.28
CA ILE A 155 14.32 -5.85 5.85
C ILE A 155 15.36 -5.75 6.96
N ALA A 156 15.88 -4.55 7.21
CA ALA A 156 16.78 -4.31 8.33
C ALA A 156 16.10 -4.50 9.70
N ARG A 157 16.90 -4.84 10.71
CA ARG A 157 16.42 -5.10 12.08
C ARG A 157 15.62 -3.93 12.65
N HIS A 158 16.05 -2.68 12.45
CA HIS A 158 15.33 -1.52 12.97
C HIS A 158 13.91 -1.38 12.38
N ILE A 159 13.69 -1.76 11.11
CA ILE A 159 12.35 -1.81 10.50
C ILE A 159 11.52 -2.95 11.09
N GLU A 160 12.14 -4.10 11.32
CA GLU A 160 11.47 -5.23 11.99
C GLU A 160 11.02 -4.86 13.40
N GLN A 161 11.90 -4.18 14.17
CA GLN A 161 11.59 -3.72 15.53
C GLN A 161 10.46 -2.68 15.59
N ALA A 162 10.32 -1.89 14.53
CA ALA A 162 9.19 -0.98 14.33
C ALA A 162 7.92 -1.69 13.79
N ASN A 163 7.89 -3.02 13.81
CA ASN A 163 6.82 -3.85 13.24
C ASN A 163 6.57 -3.61 11.73
N GLY A 164 7.56 -3.12 11.00
CA GLY A 164 7.41 -2.73 9.59
C GLY A 164 6.88 -3.85 8.70
N ARG A 165 7.30 -5.11 8.93
CA ARG A 165 6.82 -6.30 8.21
C ARG A 165 5.30 -6.46 8.28
N THR A 166 4.69 -6.09 9.41
CA THR A 166 3.25 -6.27 9.66
C THR A 166 2.44 -5.01 9.46
N THR A 167 3.03 -3.83 9.66
CA THR A 167 2.29 -2.56 9.67
C THR A 167 2.54 -1.68 8.46
N TYR A 168 3.71 -1.80 7.77
CA TYR A 168 4.00 -0.92 6.63
C TYR A 168 3.28 -1.40 5.37
N ILE A 169 2.22 -0.68 5.01
CA ILE A 169 1.42 -0.92 3.81
C ILE A 169 2.28 -0.80 2.56
N THR A 170 3.11 0.26 2.48
CA THR A 170 4.02 0.50 1.36
C THR A 170 4.97 -0.68 1.13
N LEU A 171 5.60 -1.22 2.18
CA LEU A 171 6.49 -2.37 2.05
C LEU A 171 5.80 -3.58 1.40
N THR A 172 4.55 -3.86 1.79
CA THR A 172 3.80 -5.01 1.26
C THR A 172 3.26 -4.78 -0.14
N GLU A 173 2.90 -3.54 -0.48
CA GLU A 173 2.59 -3.10 -1.85
C GLU A 173 3.79 -3.32 -2.75
N ASP A 174 4.94 -2.68 -2.41
CA ASP A 174 6.18 -2.70 -3.20
C ASP A 174 6.65 -4.13 -3.49
N ILE A 175 6.58 -5.03 -2.49
CA ILE A 175 6.93 -6.45 -2.65
C ILE A 175 6.00 -7.15 -3.64
N PHE A 176 4.70 -6.82 -3.63
CA PHE A 176 3.76 -7.42 -4.56
C PHE A 176 4.04 -6.97 -5.99
N GLU A 177 4.27 -5.69 -6.21
CA GLU A 177 4.64 -5.14 -7.50
C GLU A 177 6.00 -5.71 -7.96
N ALA A 178 6.99 -5.76 -7.09
CA ALA A 178 8.29 -6.35 -7.41
C ALA A 178 8.20 -7.85 -7.76
N PHE A 179 7.30 -8.59 -7.11
CA PHE A 179 7.01 -9.98 -7.45
C PHE A 179 6.46 -10.11 -8.87
N LEU A 180 5.55 -9.22 -9.28
CA LEU A 180 5.04 -9.17 -10.66
C LEU A 180 6.14 -8.77 -11.64
N GLY A 181 7.00 -7.82 -11.29
CA GLY A 181 8.15 -7.44 -12.11
C GLY A 181 9.16 -8.59 -12.28
N ALA A 182 9.39 -9.39 -11.23
CA ALA A 182 10.22 -10.58 -11.29
C ALA A 182 9.62 -11.64 -12.23
N LEU A 183 8.31 -11.88 -12.11
CA LEU A 183 7.59 -12.80 -12.99
C LEU A 183 7.65 -12.33 -14.46
N ASN A 184 7.47 -11.03 -14.70
CA ASN A 184 7.51 -10.46 -16.04
C ASN A 184 8.87 -10.65 -16.72
N LEU A 185 9.96 -10.52 -15.98
CA LEU A 185 11.31 -10.80 -16.51
C LEU A 185 11.60 -12.29 -16.71
N GLU A 186 10.90 -13.15 -15.99
CA GLU A 186 11.05 -14.61 -16.13
C GLU A 186 10.30 -15.16 -17.34
N ILE A 187 9.11 -14.61 -17.61
CA ILE A 187 8.25 -15.07 -18.71
C ILE A 187 8.13 -13.99 -19.79
N ASP A 188 6.92 -13.47 -20.01
CA ASP A 188 6.62 -12.39 -20.95
C ASP A 188 5.42 -11.58 -20.47
N ASP A 189 5.17 -10.45 -21.14
CA ASP A 189 4.09 -9.53 -20.77
C ASP A 189 2.71 -10.23 -20.83
N ASN A 190 2.44 -11.02 -21.87
CA ASN A 190 1.12 -11.64 -22.07
C ASN A 190 0.80 -12.66 -20.98
N LYS A 191 1.77 -13.49 -20.61
CA LYS A 191 1.62 -14.46 -19.52
C LYS A 191 1.55 -13.80 -18.17
N THR A 192 2.29 -12.70 -17.97
CA THR A 192 2.19 -11.91 -16.73
C THR A 192 0.82 -11.27 -16.60
N ILE A 193 0.28 -10.71 -17.67
CA ILE A 193 -1.09 -10.18 -17.73
C ILE A 193 -2.12 -11.29 -17.43
N GLU A 194 -1.96 -12.48 -18.02
CA GLU A 194 -2.81 -13.64 -17.71
C GLU A 194 -2.78 -13.99 -16.22
N PHE A 195 -1.60 -14.01 -15.61
CA PHE A 195 -1.44 -14.25 -14.18
C PHE A 195 -2.16 -13.20 -13.32
N ILE A 196 -1.99 -11.92 -13.65
CA ILE A 196 -2.68 -10.81 -12.96
C ILE A 196 -4.21 -10.97 -13.10
N TRP A 197 -4.72 -11.31 -14.27
CA TRP A 197 -6.16 -11.53 -14.48
C TRP A 197 -6.69 -12.70 -13.64
N LYS A 198 -5.93 -13.80 -13.53
CA LYS A 198 -6.28 -14.93 -12.65
C LYS A 198 -6.31 -14.51 -11.17
N ILE A 199 -5.40 -13.62 -10.74
CA ILE A 199 -5.44 -13.02 -9.38
C ILE A 199 -6.73 -12.22 -9.22
N ILE A 200 -7.05 -11.34 -10.16
CA ILE A 200 -8.24 -10.51 -10.10
C ILE A 200 -9.50 -11.37 -9.98
N GLU A 201 -9.63 -12.40 -10.79
CA GLU A 201 -10.81 -13.26 -10.81
C GLU A 201 -10.96 -14.15 -9.56
N LYS A 202 -9.84 -14.58 -8.96
CA LYS A 202 -9.88 -15.50 -7.82
C LYS A 202 -9.80 -14.85 -6.46
N GLU A 203 -9.09 -13.74 -6.37
CA GLU A 203 -8.73 -13.15 -5.08
C GLU A 203 -9.37 -11.80 -4.83
N TYR A 204 -9.93 -11.19 -5.88
CA TYR A 204 -10.50 -9.84 -5.84
C TYR A 204 -12.00 -9.90 -6.05
N ASP A 205 -12.78 -9.34 -5.13
CA ASP A 205 -14.21 -9.13 -5.39
C ASP A 205 -14.40 -7.85 -6.22
N VAL A 206 -14.35 -8.01 -7.55
CA VAL A 206 -14.50 -6.89 -8.48
C VAL A 206 -15.89 -6.26 -8.34
N ALA A 207 -16.92 -7.05 -8.05
CA ALA A 207 -18.29 -6.54 -7.90
C ALA A 207 -18.41 -5.67 -6.65
N GLU A 208 -17.83 -6.09 -5.54
CA GLU A 208 -17.78 -5.31 -4.30
C GLU A 208 -16.93 -4.05 -4.48
N THR A 209 -15.77 -4.14 -5.12
CA THR A 209 -14.91 -2.99 -5.44
C THR A 209 -15.65 -1.94 -6.26
N ILE A 210 -16.45 -2.35 -7.22
CA ILE A 210 -17.26 -1.44 -8.07
C ILE A 210 -18.40 -0.81 -7.25
N ARG A 211 -19.04 -1.58 -6.37
CA ARG A 211 -20.12 -1.10 -5.50
C ARG A 211 -19.63 -0.12 -4.44
N THR A 212 -18.42 -0.34 -3.91
CA THR A 212 -17.83 0.54 -2.89
C THR A 212 -17.53 1.91 -3.51
N LYS A 213 -18.40 2.85 -3.28
CA LYS A 213 -18.22 4.25 -3.70
C LYS A 213 -17.42 4.97 -2.62
N ASN A 214 -16.09 4.85 -2.64
CA ASN A 214 -15.22 5.43 -1.61
C ASN A 214 -14.94 6.93 -1.79
N ASN A 215 -15.43 7.56 -2.87
CA ASN A 215 -15.29 8.99 -3.05
C ASN A 215 -16.63 9.71 -2.75
N TYR A 216 -16.88 9.89 -1.48
CA TYR A 216 -18.09 10.56 -1.00
C TYR A 216 -18.16 12.03 -1.41
N LYS A 217 -17.02 12.70 -1.55
CA LYS A 217 -16.96 14.08 -2.06
C LYS A 217 -17.50 14.18 -3.49
N ASP A 218 -17.06 13.29 -4.37
CA ASP A 218 -17.54 13.28 -5.75
C ASP A 218 -19.01 12.88 -5.83
N GLN A 219 -19.45 11.92 -4.99
CA GLN A 219 -20.88 11.55 -4.94
C GLN A 219 -21.75 12.72 -4.49
N LEU A 220 -21.33 13.43 -3.44
CA LEU A 220 -22.06 14.60 -2.94
C LEU A 220 -22.08 15.71 -3.99
N MET A 221 -20.96 15.96 -4.66
CA MET A 221 -20.87 16.94 -5.76
C MET A 221 -21.75 16.54 -6.93
N GLN A 222 -21.73 15.26 -7.37
CA GLN A 222 -22.59 14.76 -8.45
C GLN A 222 -24.07 14.89 -8.11
N TYR A 223 -24.46 14.64 -6.85
CA TYR A 223 -25.84 14.83 -6.41
C TYR A 223 -26.30 16.28 -6.60
N PHE A 224 -25.54 17.23 -6.12
CA PHE A 224 -25.86 18.65 -6.26
C PHE A 224 -25.83 19.13 -7.71
N HIS A 225 -24.93 18.63 -8.53
CA HIS A 225 -24.90 18.95 -9.98
C HIS A 225 -26.05 18.33 -10.78
N LYS A 226 -26.60 17.20 -10.35
CA LYS A 226 -27.65 16.50 -11.10
C LYS A 226 -29.04 17.11 -10.94
N PHE A 227 -29.32 17.74 -9.82
CA PHE A 227 -30.64 18.26 -9.49
C PHE A 227 -30.78 19.77 -9.65
N ASP A 228 -29.83 20.44 -10.33
CA ASP A 228 -29.71 21.87 -10.16
C ASP A 228 -29.77 22.70 -11.43
N THR A 229 -30.73 23.61 -11.44
CA THR A 229 -30.76 24.81 -12.28
C THR A 229 -29.93 25.96 -11.69
N VAL A 230 -29.46 25.85 -10.44
CA VAL A 230 -28.62 26.80 -9.71
C VAL A 230 -27.36 26.07 -9.26
N LYS A 231 -26.18 26.47 -9.68
CA LYS A 231 -24.89 25.86 -9.25
C LYS A 231 -24.75 25.93 -7.73
N HIS A 232 -25.03 24.80 -7.03
CA HIS A 232 -24.65 24.67 -5.63
C HIS A 232 -23.14 24.39 -5.53
N ASP A 233 -22.44 25.29 -4.90
CA ASP A 233 -21.02 25.16 -4.58
C ASP A 233 -20.87 24.61 -3.16
N LEU A 234 -20.18 23.49 -3.01
CA LEU A 234 -19.87 22.91 -1.71
C LEU A 234 -18.61 23.60 -1.12
N LYS A 235 -18.71 24.04 0.12
CA LYS A 235 -17.58 24.57 0.89
C LYS A 235 -17.14 23.57 1.93
N TYR A 236 -15.86 23.23 1.97
CA TYR A 236 -15.23 22.40 3.00
C TYR A 236 -14.38 23.30 3.91
N THR A 237 -14.74 23.36 5.18
CA THR A 237 -14.00 24.11 6.18
C THR A 237 -13.27 23.14 7.10
N ASP A 238 -11.94 23.21 7.13
CA ASP A 238 -11.09 22.30 7.89
C ASP A 238 -10.55 23.01 9.14
N GLU A 239 -10.63 22.35 10.29
CA GLU A 239 -10.02 22.78 11.55
C GLU A 239 -9.08 21.70 12.09
N ASP A 240 -8.01 22.15 12.73
CA ASP A 240 -7.05 21.29 13.41
C ASP A 240 -7.47 21.17 14.87
N ILE A 241 -7.55 19.94 15.38
CA ILE A 241 -7.80 19.66 16.80
C ILE A 241 -6.70 18.77 17.36
N GLU A 242 -6.35 18.97 18.62
CA GLU A 242 -5.54 18.02 19.35
C GLU A 242 -6.45 17.00 20.02
N SER A 243 -6.19 15.70 19.80
CA SER A 243 -6.90 14.63 20.50
C SER A 243 -6.28 14.38 21.87
N GLU A 244 -7.01 13.74 22.78
CA GLU A 244 -6.58 13.43 24.14
C GLU A 244 -5.26 12.62 24.19
N ASP A 245 -4.92 11.90 23.11
CA ASP A 245 -3.68 11.16 22.94
C ASP A 245 -2.51 12.03 22.41
N GLY A 246 -2.68 13.36 22.34
CA GLY A 246 -1.68 14.33 21.87
C GLY A 246 -1.41 14.28 20.37
N LYS A 247 -2.23 13.56 19.58
CA LYS A 247 -2.06 13.49 18.14
C LYS A 247 -2.93 14.51 17.44
N LYS A 248 -2.37 15.12 16.39
CA LYS A 248 -3.10 16.04 15.52
C LYS A 248 -4.21 15.33 14.78
N ARG A 249 -5.42 15.88 14.84
CA ARG A 249 -6.61 15.44 14.11
C ARG A 249 -7.19 16.61 13.32
N TYR A 250 -8.07 16.28 12.38
CA TYR A 250 -8.75 17.26 11.55
C TYR A 250 -10.25 17.06 11.67
N VAL A 251 -10.98 18.16 11.85
CA VAL A 251 -12.44 18.21 11.71
C VAL A 251 -12.74 18.96 10.42
N THR A 252 -13.69 18.47 9.64
CA THR A 252 -14.16 19.15 8.43
C THR A 252 -15.67 19.25 8.48
N ILE A 253 -16.18 20.44 8.22
CA ILE A 253 -17.58 20.70 7.93
C ILE A 253 -17.73 20.89 6.42
N VAL A 254 -18.70 20.21 5.83
CA VAL A 254 -19.17 20.52 4.48
C VAL A 254 -20.48 21.28 4.57
N SER A 255 -20.55 22.42 3.88
CA SER A 255 -21.72 23.30 3.82
C SER A 255 -22.07 23.66 2.37
N ASP A 256 -23.32 23.99 2.15
CA ASP A 256 -23.77 24.63 0.93
C ASP A 256 -23.29 26.10 0.97
N LYS A 257 -22.52 26.49 -0.03
CA LYS A 257 -21.93 27.85 -0.10
C LYS A 257 -22.98 28.95 -0.32
N ASN A 258 -24.11 28.59 -0.93
CA ASN A 258 -25.16 29.56 -1.28
C ASN A 258 -26.12 29.82 -0.11
N THR A 259 -26.49 28.78 0.61
CA THR A 259 -27.42 28.88 1.76
C THR A 259 -26.69 29.03 3.09
N GLY A 260 -25.43 28.60 3.18
CA GLY A 260 -24.68 28.50 4.43
C GLY A 260 -25.02 27.28 5.28
N ASP A 261 -25.98 26.44 4.84
CA ASP A 261 -26.42 25.28 5.60
C ASP A 261 -25.31 24.24 5.76
N GLN A 262 -25.12 23.78 6.99
CA GLN A 262 -24.21 22.68 7.27
C GLN A 262 -24.84 21.36 6.81
N LEU A 263 -24.20 20.71 5.84
CA LEU A 263 -24.65 19.44 5.27
C LEU A 263 -24.10 18.24 6.04
N GLY A 264 -22.85 18.30 6.49
CA GLY A 264 -22.22 17.20 7.21
C GLY A 264 -20.93 17.60 7.91
N ILE A 265 -20.52 16.74 8.85
CA ILE A 265 -19.27 16.86 9.63
C ILE A 265 -18.48 15.56 9.60
N GLY A 266 -17.16 15.66 9.60
CA GLY A 266 -16.29 14.48 9.62
C GLY A 266 -14.96 14.76 10.29
N THR A 267 -14.43 13.77 11.00
CA THR A 267 -13.13 13.82 11.67
C THR A 267 -12.15 12.86 11.00
N GLY A 268 -10.84 13.14 11.06
CA GLY A 268 -9.86 12.25 10.43
C GLY A 268 -8.41 12.56 10.83
N ARG A 269 -7.51 11.62 10.55
CA ARG A 269 -6.07 11.80 10.75
C ARG A 269 -5.42 12.71 9.70
N SER A 270 -6.14 13.04 8.63
CA SER A 270 -5.73 13.99 7.60
C SER A 270 -6.92 14.79 7.13
N LYS A 271 -6.71 16.01 6.59
CA LYS A 271 -7.76 16.83 5.97
C LYS A 271 -8.55 16.05 4.92
N LYS A 272 -7.86 15.27 4.07
CA LYS A 272 -8.50 14.45 3.04
C LYS A 272 -9.46 13.42 3.64
N SER A 273 -9.08 12.75 4.71
CA SER A 273 -9.92 11.76 5.42
C SER A 273 -11.11 12.44 6.08
N ALA A 274 -10.91 13.57 6.77
CA ALA A 274 -11.98 14.34 7.39
C ALA A 274 -13.00 14.85 6.36
N GLN A 275 -12.53 15.38 5.23
CA GLN A 275 -13.39 15.81 4.12
C GLN A 275 -14.21 14.68 3.49
N GLN A 276 -13.66 13.48 3.34
CA GLN A 276 -14.41 12.34 2.84
C GLN A 276 -15.51 11.91 3.83
N ARG A 277 -15.21 11.94 5.13
CA ARG A 277 -16.18 11.61 6.18
C ARG A 277 -17.28 12.66 6.31
N SER A 278 -16.96 13.95 6.20
CA SER A 278 -17.98 15.00 6.20
C SER A 278 -18.92 14.88 5.01
N ALA A 279 -18.40 14.54 3.82
CA ALA A 279 -19.22 14.27 2.65
C ALA A 279 -20.08 13.00 2.82
N LYS A 280 -19.55 11.94 3.48
CA LYS A 280 -20.30 10.73 3.82
C LYS A 280 -21.46 11.06 4.75
N ASP A 281 -21.22 11.81 5.82
CA ASP A 281 -22.24 12.23 6.79
C ASP A 281 -23.36 13.04 6.08
N ALA A 282 -22.98 13.95 5.19
CA ALA A 282 -23.93 14.70 4.37
C ALA A 282 -24.81 13.77 3.49
N LEU A 283 -24.21 12.78 2.83
CA LEU A 283 -24.94 11.81 2.00
C LEU A 283 -25.89 10.93 2.82
N ILE A 284 -25.51 10.57 4.06
CA ILE A 284 -26.38 9.85 5.01
C ILE A 284 -27.57 10.73 5.40
N LYS A 285 -27.33 11.99 5.81
CA LYS A 285 -28.40 12.94 6.18
C LYS A 285 -29.36 13.24 5.04
N LEU A 286 -28.87 13.19 3.81
CA LEU A 286 -29.68 13.32 2.60
C LEU A 286 -30.37 11.99 2.19
N ASN A 287 -30.24 10.92 2.97
CA ASN A 287 -30.78 9.57 2.67
C ASN A 287 -30.31 8.98 1.32
N LEU A 288 -29.13 9.34 0.88
CA LEU A 288 -28.54 8.88 -0.39
C LEU A 288 -27.71 7.62 -0.23
N ILE A 289 -27.22 7.35 0.97
CA ILE A 289 -26.50 6.13 1.35
C ILE A 289 -27.00 5.65 2.73
N GLY A 290 -26.93 4.33 2.98
CA GLY A 290 -27.32 3.74 4.27
C GLY A 290 -26.28 3.96 5.37
N HIS A 291 -26.71 3.79 6.64
CA HIS A 291 -25.83 3.89 7.82
C HIS A 291 -24.82 2.74 7.93
N ASP A 292 -25.08 1.58 7.28
CA ASP A 292 -24.31 0.32 7.46
C ASP A 292 -23.03 0.22 6.63
N VAL A 293 -22.54 1.32 6.07
CA VAL A 293 -21.26 1.32 5.39
C VAL A 293 -20.15 1.39 6.44
N GLU A 294 -19.62 0.22 6.84
CA GLU A 294 -18.52 0.08 7.79
C GLU A 294 -17.37 1.06 7.51
N VAL A 295 -16.97 1.76 8.55
CA VAL A 295 -15.79 2.62 8.55
C VAL A 295 -14.67 1.83 9.22
N GLU A 296 -13.77 1.27 8.44
CA GLU A 296 -12.52 0.69 8.94
C GLU A 296 -11.58 1.79 9.46
N GLU A 297 -11.92 2.47 10.54
CA GLU A 297 -10.97 3.25 11.37
C GLU A 297 -11.69 3.79 12.59
N GLU A 298 -11.01 3.85 13.75
CA GLU A 298 -11.50 4.35 15.02
C GLU A 298 -12.31 5.65 14.89
N TYR A 299 -13.55 5.59 15.26
CA TYR A 299 -14.47 6.74 15.30
C TYR A 299 -14.11 7.61 16.50
N PHE A 300 -13.80 8.88 16.25
CA PHE A 300 -13.69 9.90 17.29
C PHE A 300 -14.95 10.76 17.20
N GLU A 301 -15.79 10.73 18.23
CA GLU A 301 -16.97 11.61 18.33
C GLU A 301 -16.53 13.02 18.71
N TYR A 302 -16.75 13.98 17.82
CA TYR A 302 -16.57 15.40 18.12
C TYR A 302 -17.87 15.99 18.67
N THR A 303 -17.83 16.42 19.94
CA THR A 303 -19.00 17.00 20.65
C THR A 303 -18.94 18.53 20.76
N GLY A 304 -17.93 19.19 20.17
CA GLY A 304 -17.75 20.65 20.20
C GLY A 304 -18.54 21.38 19.11
N THR A 305 -18.88 22.64 19.37
CA THR A 305 -19.37 23.61 18.38
C THR A 305 -18.19 24.30 17.71
N ILE A 306 -18.18 24.34 16.38
CA ILE A 306 -17.21 25.16 15.63
C ILE A 306 -17.83 26.55 15.49
N ASP A 307 -17.14 27.56 16.04
CA ASP A 307 -17.55 28.95 15.85
C ASP A 307 -17.38 29.30 14.36
N THR A 308 -18.49 29.69 13.73
CA THR A 308 -18.59 29.99 12.29
C THR A 308 -18.15 31.42 11.97
#